data_7c3d6815eb1f2e2b76177c477440bc60
#
_entry.id   7c3d6815eb1f2e2b76177c477440bc60
#
_cell.length_a   1.000
_cell.length_b   1.000
_cell.length_c   1.000
_cell.angle_alpha   90.00
_cell.angle_beta   90.00
_cell.angle_gamma   90.00
#
_symmetry.space_group_name_H-M   'P 1'
#
loop_
_entity.id
_entity.type
_entity.pdbx_description
1 polymer ?
#
loop_
_entity_poly.entity_id
_entity_poly.type
_entity_poly.pdbx_seq_one_letter_code
_entity_poly.pdbx_strand_id
1 'polypeptide(L)'
;MKVAVTKAKSYEKKAVGTAVDEAINLLGGWQKFIQAGDKVLIKPNMLTNVTPDKAVTTHPEVIRSVIKAVKKMGAYPAVGDSPGISNIKATAKITGILSVCEEENIPFIYFKQSKTYNYMEGRFIKQFELVDCLNDFDKIISVAKMKTHVFMGVTGAVKNLFGCIVGTEKARFHLRMQNHSDFAHVMVDLYQLIKPTLNIIDGITAMEGQGPMSGDIVNPQILIASEDGFAADLVMADKMGFNAEAMPIVSAGIGQNRIIRLADIEIVGSGKDEQFEFAKPHTYKSMQDTYIPRFILKLGQNQLTAKPVIKKSCVGCGRCSEHCPPKAITIINKHAKIDYQKCIRCYCCQELCSYQAVILQDGIILKLLKCIGIYK
;
A
#
# COMPACT_ATOMS: atom_id res chain seq x y z
N MET A 1 -7.19 -5.61 -21.21
CA MET A 1 -5.92 -5.66 -20.44
C MET A 1 -5.83 -6.98 -19.69
N LYS A 2 -4.61 -7.50 -19.43
CA LYS A 2 -4.45 -8.83 -18.81
C LYS A 2 -3.88 -8.72 -17.40
N VAL A 3 -4.47 -9.46 -16.44
CA VAL A 3 -3.99 -9.63 -15.07
C VAL A 3 -3.83 -11.12 -14.79
N ALA A 4 -2.64 -11.53 -14.38
CA ALA A 4 -2.37 -12.90 -13.97
C ALA A 4 -2.60 -13.07 -12.47
N VAL A 5 -3.37 -14.08 -12.08
CA VAL A 5 -3.57 -14.53 -10.70
C VAL A 5 -3.11 -15.96 -10.59
N THR A 6 -2.07 -16.23 -9.81
CA THR A 6 -1.45 -17.55 -9.69
C THR A 6 -1.43 -18.04 -8.25
N LYS A 7 -1.42 -19.38 -8.05
CA LYS A 7 -1.44 -20.00 -6.73
C LYS A 7 -0.03 -20.23 -6.19
N ALA A 8 0.18 -19.89 -4.92
CA ALA A 8 1.37 -20.24 -4.17
C ALA A 8 0.98 -20.64 -2.74
N LYS A 9 1.10 -21.92 -2.41
CA LYS A 9 0.63 -22.47 -1.12
C LYS A 9 1.44 -22.01 0.08
N SER A 10 2.69 -21.59 -0.13
CA SER A 10 3.61 -21.17 0.93
C SER A 10 4.71 -20.27 0.37
N TYR A 11 5.56 -19.73 1.27
CA TYR A 11 6.77 -18.99 0.88
C TYR A 11 7.99 -19.89 0.64
N GLU A 12 7.80 -21.19 0.40
CA GLU A 12 8.88 -22.03 -0.08
C GLU A 12 9.43 -21.52 -1.42
N LYS A 13 10.76 -21.49 -1.55
CA LYS A 13 11.46 -20.93 -2.74
C LYS A 13 10.89 -21.46 -4.06
N LYS A 14 10.63 -22.79 -4.13
CA LYS A 14 10.08 -23.42 -5.33
C LYS A 14 8.64 -22.99 -5.61
N ALA A 15 7.80 -22.94 -4.59
CA ALA A 15 6.39 -22.55 -4.74
C ALA A 15 6.26 -21.11 -5.22
N VAL A 16 7.00 -20.18 -4.59
CA VAL A 16 7.02 -18.76 -4.99
C VAL A 16 7.58 -18.60 -6.40
N GLY A 17 8.72 -19.24 -6.70
CA GLY A 17 9.35 -19.18 -8.02
C GLY A 17 8.40 -19.63 -9.13
N THR A 18 7.74 -20.80 -8.93
CA THR A 18 6.77 -21.32 -9.90
C THR A 18 5.61 -20.36 -10.12
N ALA A 19 5.04 -19.77 -9.04
CA ALA A 19 3.90 -18.86 -9.16
C ALA A 19 4.27 -17.54 -9.84
N VAL A 20 5.46 -16.99 -9.56
CA VAL A 20 5.97 -15.79 -10.22
C VAL A 20 6.23 -16.07 -11.69
N ASP A 21 6.91 -17.16 -12.04
CA ASP A 21 7.19 -17.53 -13.44
C ASP A 21 5.90 -17.80 -14.22
N GLU A 22 4.92 -18.52 -13.63
CA GLU A 22 3.59 -18.73 -14.24
C GLU A 22 2.95 -17.37 -14.55
N ALA A 23 2.88 -16.46 -13.55
CA ALA A 23 2.24 -15.16 -13.72
C ALA A 23 2.85 -14.37 -14.86
N ILE A 24 4.19 -14.30 -14.90
CA ILE A 24 4.90 -13.50 -15.91
C ILE A 24 4.82 -14.16 -17.30
N ASN A 25 4.86 -15.48 -17.40
CA ASN A 25 4.69 -16.20 -18.66
C ASN A 25 3.30 -15.95 -19.28
N LEU A 26 2.25 -15.90 -18.45
CA LEU A 26 0.88 -15.56 -18.89
C LEU A 26 0.76 -14.12 -19.41
N LEU A 27 1.65 -13.21 -18.96
CA LEU A 27 1.73 -11.82 -19.42
C LEU A 27 2.63 -11.65 -20.66
N GLY A 28 3.27 -12.71 -21.13
CA GLY A 28 4.13 -12.71 -22.33
C GLY A 28 5.61 -12.99 -22.06
N GLY A 29 5.98 -13.36 -20.82
CA GLY A 29 7.32 -13.72 -20.40
C GLY A 29 8.19 -12.53 -19.99
N TRP A 30 9.28 -12.82 -19.26
CA TRP A 30 10.20 -11.82 -18.73
C TRP A 30 10.83 -10.95 -19.83
N GLN A 31 11.10 -11.51 -21.02
CA GLN A 31 11.67 -10.82 -22.16
C GLN A 31 10.81 -9.65 -22.69
N LYS A 32 9.52 -9.64 -22.36
CA LYS A 32 8.64 -8.51 -22.67
C LYS A 32 8.96 -7.30 -21.80
N PHE A 33 9.41 -7.51 -20.58
CA PHE A 33 9.57 -6.48 -19.55
C PHE A 33 11.02 -6.05 -19.36
N ILE A 34 11.97 -6.96 -19.55
CA ILE A 34 13.36 -6.80 -19.18
C ILE A 34 14.26 -7.27 -20.31
N GLN A 35 15.29 -6.49 -20.62
CA GLN A 35 16.36 -6.82 -21.58
C GLN A 35 17.68 -7.00 -20.85
N ALA A 36 18.60 -7.73 -21.48
CA ALA A 36 19.96 -7.87 -20.98
C ALA A 36 20.64 -6.49 -20.89
N GLY A 37 21.29 -6.22 -19.76
CA GLY A 37 21.92 -4.94 -19.48
C GLY A 37 21.04 -3.92 -18.77
N ASP A 38 19.71 -4.10 -18.71
CA ASP A 38 18.81 -3.18 -17.98
C ASP A 38 19.21 -3.08 -16.50
N LYS A 39 19.21 -1.87 -15.96
CA LYS A 39 19.23 -1.59 -14.52
C LYS A 39 17.80 -1.63 -14.01
N VAL A 40 17.50 -2.57 -13.12
CA VAL A 40 16.13 -2.84 -12.67
C VAL A 40 15.97 -2.53 -11.19
N LEU A 41 15.15 -1.54 -10.86
CA LEU A 41 14.75 -1.28 -9.47
C LEU A 41 13.57 -2.18 -9.08
N ILE A 42 13.78 -3.07 -8.14
CA ILE A 42 12.74 -3.86 -7.50
C ILE A 42 12.30 -3.10 -6.24
N LYS A 43 11.06 -2.61 -6.24
CA LYS A 43 10.51 -1.83 -5.12
C LYS A 43 9.54 -2.67 -4.30
N PRO A 44 9.96 -3.21 -3.13
CA PRO A 44 9.08 -3.91 -2.20
C PRO A 44 8.11 -2.95 -1.51
N ASN A 45 7.24 -3.48 -0.66
CA ASN A 45 6.55 -2.75 0.39
C ASN A 45 7.27 -2.98 1.73
N MET A 46 7.91 -1.95 2.28
CA MET A 46 8.67 -1.99 3.53
C MET A 46 8.11 -1.01 4.57
N LEU A 47 6.83 -1.05 4.84
CA LEU A 47 6.12 -0.04 5.64
C LEU A 47 6.82 0.29 6.98
N THR A 48 7.29 -0.72 7.71
CA THR A 48 7.92 -0.57 9.03
C THR A 48 8.76 -1.81 9.41
N ASN A 49 9.50 -1.71 10.51
CA ASN A 49 10.37 -2.76 11.04
C ASN A 49 9.58 -3.86 11.77
N VAL A 50 8.96 -4.75 11.04
CA VAL A 50 8.30 -5.97 11.52
C VAL A 50 8.77 -7.19 10.73
N THR A 51 8.69 -8.36 11.34
CA THR A 51 9.03 -9.62 10.69
C THR A 51 8.04 -10.02 9.60
N PRO A 52 8.43 -10.80 8.59
CA PRO A 52 7.58 -11.14 7.44
C PRO A 52 6.28 -11.86 7.81
N ASP A 53 6.26 -12.62 8.91
CA ASP A 53 5.09 -13.34 9.43
C ASP A 53 3.91 -12.43 9.79
N LYS A 54 4.14 -11.13 9.97
CA LYS A 54 3.08 -10.14 10.26
C LYS A 54 2.27 -9.70 9.03
N ALA A 55 2.62 -10.16 7.84
CA ALA A 55 1.96 -9.80 6.58
C ALA A 55 1.81 -8.28 6.32
N VAL A 56 2.69 -7.47 6.95
CA VAL A 56 2.73 -6.01 6.79
C VAL A 56 3.57 -5.58 5.61
N THR A 57 4.64 -6.35 5.32
CA THR A 57 5.63 -6.06 4.28
C THR A 57 5.63 -7.15 3.22
N THR A 58 6.15 -6.86 2.04
CA THR A 58 6.40 -7.88 1.02
C THR A 58 7.32 -8.96 1.60
N HIS A 59 6.98 -10.23 1.39
CA HIS A 59 7.80 -11.33 1.90
C HIS A 59 9.13 -11.43 1.14
N PRO A 60 10.27 -11.63 1.83
CA PRO A 60 11.60 -11.63 1.21
C PRO A 60 11.75 -12.70 0.10
N GLU A 61 11.08 -13.84 0.19
CA GLU A 61 11.17 -14.88 -0.86
C GLU A 61 10.49 -14.46 -2.18
N VAL A 62 9.48 -13.59 -2.15
CA VAL A 62 8.91 -13.00 -3.39
C VAL A 62 9.95 -12.08 -4.04
N ILE A 63 10.63 -11.27 -3.23
CA ILE A 63 11.72 -10.39 -3.72
C ILE A 63 12.86 -11.24 -4.29
N ARG A 64 13.27 -12.32 -3.61
CA ARG A 64 14.29 -13.27 -4.10
C ARG A 64 13.93 -13.84 -5.46
N SER A 65 12.68 -14.26 -5.63
CA SER A 65 12.21 -14.83 -6.90
C SER A 65 12.34 -13.82 -8.04
N VAL A 66 11.93 -12.58 -7.82
CA VAL A 66 12.05 -11.49 -8.81
C VAL A 66 13.52 -11.17 -9.10
N ILE A 67 14.39 -11.08 -8.09
CA ILE A 67 15.84 -10.87 -8.26
C ILE A 67 16.44 -11.94 -9.18
N LYS A 68 16.15 -13.22 -8.90
CA LYS A 68 16.67 -14.34 -9.69
C LYS A 68 16.20 -14.29 -11.15
N ALA A 69 14.94 -13.95 -11.35
CA ALA A 69 14.40 -13.81 -12.71
C ALA A 69 15.06 -12.66 -13.47
N VAL A 70 15.26 -11.49 -12.85
CA VAL A 70 15.95 -10.34 -13.44
C VAL A 70 17.39 -10.72 -13.82
N LYS A 71 18.14 -11.38 -12.93
CA LYS A 71 19.50 -11.87 -13.21
C LYS A 71 19.53 -12.86 -14.35
N LYS A 72 18.55 -13.79 -14.42
CA LYS A 72 18.45 -14.76 -15.51
C LYS A 72 18.26 -14.10 -16.88
N MET A 73 17.65 -12.91 -16.92
CA MET A 73 17.54 -12.10 -18.14
C MET A 73 18.84 -11.36 -18.51
N GLY A 74 19.93 -11.48 -17.71
CA GLY A 74 21.17 -10.74 -17.92
C GLY A 74 21.09 -9.27 -17.52
N ALA A 75 20.10 -8.89 -16.71
CA ALA A 75 19.88 -7.54 -16.20
C ALA A 75 20.45 -7.37 -14.78
N TYR A 76 20.59 -6.13 -14.33
CA TYR A 76 21.21 -5.74 -13.06
C TYR A 76 20.14 -5.30 -12.05
N PRO A 77 19.69 -6.18 -11.15
CA PRO A 77 18.70 -5.82 -10.13
C PRO A 77 19.31 -5.04 -8.97
N ALA A 78 18.54 -4.08 -8.46
CA ALA A 78 18.73 -3.45 -7.15
C ALA A 78 17.40 -3.43 -6.42
N VAL A 79 17.41 -3.49 -5.09
CA VAL A 79 16.20 -3.39 -4.26
C VAL A 79 16.22 -2.08 -3.48
N GLY A 80 15.10 -1.36 -3.43
CA GLY A 80 15.04 -0.11 -2.68
C GLY A 80 13.63 0.28 -2.24
N ASP A 81 13.53 0.87 -1.05
CA ASP A 81 12.29 1.47 -0.53
C ASP A 81 12.59 2.47 0.59
N SER A 82 11.58 3.28 0.94
CA SER A 82 11.58 4.13 2.12
C SER A 82 10.41 3.75 3.02
N PRO A 83 10.66 3.23 4.24
CA PRO A 83 9.60 2.94 5.20
C PRO A 83 8.88 4.22 5.64
N GLY A 84 7.72 4.06 6.29
CA GLY A 84 6.93 5.20 6.73
C GLY A 84 7.68 6.10 7.71
N ILE A 85 8.31 5.51 8.73
CA ILE A 85 8.92 6.26 9.86
C ILE A 85 10.15 5.57 10.44
N SER A 86 10.30 4.27 10.24
CA SER A 86 11.39 3.52 10.85
C SER A 86 12.72 3.75 10.13
N ASN A 87 13.81 3.48 10.83
CA ASN A 87 15.14 3.49 10.22
C ASN A 87 15.20 2.50 9.06
N ILE A 88 15.58 2.95 7.88
CA ILE A 88 15.56 2.17 6.63
C ILE A 88 16.39 0.89 6.78
N LYS A 89 17.63 0.99 7.33
CA LYS A 89 18.54 -0.14 7.50
C LYS A 89 17.98 -1.17 8.46
N ALA A 90 17.43 -0.72 9.61
CA ALA A 90 16.80 -1.60 10.57
C ALA A 90 15.56 -2.29 9.99
N THR A 91 14.74 -1.56 9.22
CA THR A 91 13.58 -2.12 8.54
C THR A 91 14.00 -3.17 7.51
N ALA A 92 14.95 -2.86 6.64
CA ALA A 92 15.44 -3.79 5.62
C ALA A 92 16.00 -5.09 6.23
N LYS A 93 16.66 -4.99 7.41
CA LYS A 93 17.19 -6.14 8.16
C LYS A 93 16.05 -6.98 8.76
N ILE A 94 15.11 -6.35 9.49
CA ILE A 94 14.05 -7.07 10.22
C ILE A 94 13.06 -7.72 9.25
N THR A 95 12.77 -7.09 8.11
CA THR A 95 11.92 -7.65 7.06
C THR A 95 12.58 -8.80 6.29
N GLY A 96 13.86 -9.08 6.51
CA GLY A 96 14.62 -10.09 5.77
C GLY A 96 15.03 -9.68 4.36
N ILE A 97 14.61 -8.52 3.88
CA ILE A 97 14.89 -8.08 2.50
C ILE A 97 16.38 -7.76 2.31
N LEU A 98 17.04 -7.15 3.33
CA LEU A 98 18.47 -6.89 3.27
C LEU A 98 19.28 -8.21 3.18
N SER A 99 18.92 -9.22 3.96
CA SER A 99 19.58 -10.54 3.92
C SER A 99 19.44 -11.19 2.53
N VAL A 100 18.27 -11.08 1.90
CA VAL A 100 18.08 -11.56 0.53
C VAL A 100 18.99 -10.82 -0.46
N CYS A 101 19.15 -9.51 -0.33
CA CYS A 101 20.06 -8.74 -1.17
C CYS A 101 21.51 -9.17 -1.00
N GLU A 102 21.94 -9.40 0.26
CA GLU A 102 23.29 -9.87 0.60
C GLU A 102 23.54 -11.29 0.04
N GLU A 103 22.61 -12.23 0.25
CA GLU A 103 22.69 -13.60 -0.24
C GLU A 103 22.68 -13.68 -1.79
N GLU A 104 21.92 -12.82 -2.44
CA GLU A 104 21.86 -12.74 -3.91
C GLU A 104 22.94 -11.82 -4.49
N ASN A 105 23.82 -11.25 -3.69
CA ASN A 105 24.90 -10.35 -4.07
C ASN A 105 24.43 -9.21 -5.01
N ILE A 106 23.44 -8.43 -4.53
CA ILE A 106 22.90 -7.27 -5.21
C ILE A 106 22.81 -6.06 -4.26
N PRO A 107 22.83 -4.81 -4.75
CA PRO A 107 22.72 -3.63 -3.90
C PRO A 107 21.31 -3.47 -3.32
N PHE A 108 21.25 -3.04 -2.04
CA PHE A 108 20.07 -2.44 -1.42
C PHE A 108 20.22 -0.92 -1.43
N ILE A 109 19.29 -0.22 -2.08
CA ILE A 109 19.29 1.24 -2.23
C ILE A 109 18.47 1.87 -1.08
N TYR A 110 19.14 2.65 -0.25
CA TYR A 110 18.50 3.38 0.84
C TYR A 110 17.89 4.67 0.31
N PHE A 111 16.59 4.76 0.19
CA PHE A 111 15.87 5.97 -0.25
C PHE A 111 15.96 7.07 0.82
N LYS A 112 17.04 7.86 0.78
CA LYS A 112 17.36 8.88 1.78
C LYS A 112 17.25 10.30 1.24
N GLN A 113 17.65 10.50 0.00
CA GLN A 113 17.65 11.81 -0.64
C GLN A 113 16.50 11.90 -1.63
N SER A 114 15.98 13.10 -1.82
CA SER A 114 14.92 13.36 -2.78
C SER A 114 15.33 14.45 -3.75
N LYS A 115 14.76 14.41 -4.93
CA LYS A 115 14.78 15.50 -5.91
C LYS A 115 13.39 15.77 -6.42
N THR A 116 13.21 16.91 -7.03
CA THR A 116 11.97 17.34 -7.66
C THR A 116 11.76 16.65 -9.00
N TYR A 117 10.60 16.03 -9.18
CA TYR A 117 10.13 15.51 -10.45
C TYR A 117 8.90 16.30 -10.91
N ASN A 118 9.00 16.89 -12.09
CA ASN A 118 7.87 17.59 -12.72
C ASN A 118 6.99 16.60 -13.48
N TYR A 119 5.69 16.70 -13.31
CA TYR A 119 4.68 15.89 -14.00
C TYR A 119 3.58 16.81 -14.54
N MET A 120 3.84 17.43 -15.69
CA MET A 120 2.93 18.42 -16.30
C MET A 120 1.58 17.83 -16.68
N GLU A 121 1.51 16.51 -16.94
CA GLU A 121 0.27 15.77 -17.22
C GLU A 121 -0.55 15.46 -15.96
N GLY A 122 0.01 15.65 -14.77
CA GLY A 122 -0.69 15.45 -13.50
C GLY A 122 -1.96 16.29 -13.44
N ARG A 123 -3.06 15.73 -12.99
CA ARG A 123 -4.34 16.46 -12.90
C ARG A 123 -4.51 17.15 -11.55
N PHE A 124 -3.92 16.59 -10.51
CA PHE A 124 -4.03 17.07 -9.14
C PHE A 124 -2.71 17.64 -8.62
N ILE A 125 -1.59 16.95 -8.90
CA ILE A 125 -0.23 17.37 -8.52
C ILE A 125 0.65 17.46 -9.77
N LYS A 126 1.34 18.61 -9.94
CA LYS A 126 2.26 18.86 -11.06
C LYS A 126 3.73 18.59 -10.72
N GLN A 127 4.05 18.40 -9.45
CA GLN A 127 5.42 18.27 -8.96
C GLN A 127 5.48 17.40 -7.72
N PHE A 128 6.43 16.46 -7.69
CA PHE A 128 6.65 15.55 -6.58
C PHE A 128 8.11 15.60 -6.12
N GLU A 129 8.32 15.57 -4.80
CA GLU A 129 9.62 15.28 -4.20
C GLU A 129 9.75 13.76 -4.00
N LEU A 130 10.48 13.09 -4.91
CA LEU A 130 10.68 11.64 -4.88
C LEU A 130 12.15 11.32 -4.65
N VAL A 131 12.42 10.05 -4.28
CA VAL A 131 13.81 9.56 -4.20
C VAL A 131 14.59 9.92 -5.47
N ASP A 132 15.80 10.38 -5.28
CA ASP A 132 16.64 10.97 -6.33
C ASP A 132 17.10 9.99 -7.42
N CYS A 133 17.15 8.69 -7.09
CA CYS A 133 17.73 7.65 -7.95
C CYS A 133 16.76 7.00 -8.95
N LEU A 134 15.47 7.40 -9.04
CA LEU A 134 14.52 6.72 -9.94
C LEU A 134 14.97 6.72 -11.39
N ASN A 135 15.61 7.79 -11.86
CA ASN A 135 16.09 7.93 -13.24
C ASN A 135 17.40 7.15 -13.53
N ASP A 136 18.00 6.55 -12.51
CA ASP A 136 19.21 5.74 -12.65
C ASP A 136 18.89 4.31 -13.10
N PHE A 137 17.59 3.97 -13.16
CA PHE A 137 17.08 2.67 -13.54
C PHE A 137 16.27 2.73 -14.83
N ASP A 138 16.49 1.73 -15.70
CA ASP A 138 15.78 1.59 -16.96
C ASP A 138 14.37 1.03 -16.75
N LYS A 139 14.20 0.18 -15.73
CA LYS A 139 12.95 -0.51 -15.39
C LYS A 139 12.67 -0.45 -13.90
N ILE A 140 11.39 -0.37 -13.56
CA ILE A 140 10.91 -0.44 -12.16
C ILE A 140 9.91 -1.57 -12.06
N ILE A 141 10.14 -2.51 -11.11
CA ILE A 141 9.20 -3.57 -10.75
C ILE A 141 8.65 -3.25 -9.36
N SER A 142 7.35 -2.95 -9.26
CA SER A 142 6.67 -2.75 -7.99
C SER A 142 6.24 -4.10 -7.43
N VAL A 143 6.69 -4.44 -6.21
CA VAL A 143 6.32 -5.70 -5.53
C VAL A 143 5.59 -5.36 -4.23
N ALA A 144 4.28 -5.24 -4.33
CA ALA A 144 3.40 -4.80 -3.25
C ALA A 144 3.00 -5.95 -2.30
N LYS A 145 2.32 -5.61 -1.20
CA LYS A 145 1.70 -6.55 -0.27
C LYS A 145 0.18 -6.37 -0.29
N MET A 146 -0.57 -7.46 -0.44
CA MET A 146 -2.03 -7.46 -0.34
C MET A 146 -2.48 -7.16 1.09
N LYS A 147 -3.16 -6.05 1.30
CA LYS A 147 -3.65 -5.62 2.63
C LYS A 147 -4.86 -4.70 2.53
N THR A 148 -5.72 -4.77 3.54
CA THR A 148 -6.68 -3.70 3.83
C THR A 148 -5.99 -2.43 4.33
N HIS A 149 -6.70 -1.32 4.31
CA HIS A 149 -6.19 -0.02 4.75
C HIS A 149 -7.31 0.87 5.27
N VAL A 150 -7.22 1.32 6.51
CA VAL A 150 -8.25 2.15 7.16
C VAL A 150 -8.49 3.50 6.45
N PHE A 151 -7.54 4.02 5.69
CA PHE A 151 -7.69 5.29 4.97
C PHE A 151 -8.02 5.12 3.49
N MET A 152 -7.62 4.02 2.83
CA MET A 152 -7.76 3.83 1.38
C MET A 152 -8.53 2.57 0.99
N GLY A 153 -9.13 1.85 1.95
CA GLY A 153 -9.81 0.58 1.73
C GLY A 153 -8.83 -0.58 1.57
N VAL A 154 -8.03 -0.55 0.53
CA VAL A 154 -6.99 -1.55 0.24
C VAL A 154 -5.65 -0.88 -0.10
N THR A 155 -4.57 -1.64 -0.01
CA THR A 155 -3.26 -1.24 -0.55
C THR A 155 -2.72 -2.35 -1.43
N GLY A 156 -2.28 -1.96 -2.62
CA GLY A 156 -1.68 -2.83 -3.62
C GLY A 156 -0.57 -2.11 -4.39
N ALA A 157 -0.53 -2.31 -5.70
CA ALA A 157 0.52 -1.83 -6.59
C ALA A 157 0.63 -0.30 -6.62
N VAL A 158 -0.49 0.41 -6.78
CA VAL A 158 -0.50 1.87 -6.92
C VAL A 158 -0.01 2.55 -5.64
N LYS A 159 -0.60 2.22 -4.49
CA LYS A 159 -0.20 2.82 -3.22
C LYS A 159 1.21 2.41 -2.77
N ASN A 160 1.74 1.29 -3.25
CA ASN A 160 3.11 0.89 -2.97
C ASN A 160 4.12 1.97 -3.36
N LEU A 161 3.86 2.72 -4.44
CA LEU A 161 4.76 3.79 -4.91
C LEU A 161 4.84 4.99 -3.98
N PHE A 162 3.95 5.12 -3.00
CA PHE A 162 4.08 6.12 -1.94
C PHE A 162 5.37 5.96 -1.13
N GLY A 163 6.00 4.78 -1.15
CA GLY A 163 7.33 4.54 -0.63
C GLY A 163 8.46 5.28 -1.36
N CYS A 164 8.24 5.76 -2.60
CA CYS A 164 9.20 6.59 -3.32
C CYS A 164 9.26 8.05 -2.81
N ILE A 165 8.27 8.48 -2.03
CA ILE A 165 8.30 9.74 -1.29
C ILE A 165 9.17 9.53 -0.04
N VAL A 166 10.14 10.43 0.21
CA VAL A 166 11.16 10.23 1.24
C VAL A 166 10.80 10.98 2.53
N GLY A 167 10.99 10.35 3.67
CA GLY A 167 10.98 10.99 4.99
C GLY A 167 9.67 11.68 5.37
N THR A 168 9.77 12.90 5.89
CA THR A 168 8.65 13.69 6.42
C THR A 168 7.67 14.18 5.37
N GLU A 169 8.02 14.12 4.08
CA GLU A 169 7.11 14.51 2.99
C GLU A 169 5.84 13.64 2.98
N LYS A 170 5.94 12.36 3.38
CA LYS A 170 4.76 11.48 3.54
C LYS A 170 3.73 12.08 4.51
N ALA A 171 4.19 12.60 5.66
CA ALA A 171 3.32 13.23 6.65
C ALA A 171 2.72 14.55 6.13
N ARG A 172 3.48 15.32 5.33
CA ARG A 172 2.98 16.55 4.69
C ARG A 172 1.84 16.26 3.70
N PHE A 173 1.91 15.18 2.94
CA PHE A 173 0.80 14.77 2.07
C PHE A 173 -0.47 14.47 2.87
N HIS A 174 -0.38 13.74 3.99
CA HIS A 174 -1.54 13.51 4.86
C HIS A 174 -2.09 14.79 5.49
N LEU A 175 -1.24 15.78 5.77
CA LEU A 175 -1.68 17.08 6.28
C LEU A 175 -2.42 17.89 5.20
N ARG A 176 -1.92 17.89 3.98
CA ARG A 176 -2.48 18.64 2.85
C ARG A 176 -3.73 17.97 2.26
N MET A 177 -3.74 16.65 2.19
CA MET A 177 -4.80 15.82 1.59
C MET A 177 -5.56 15.08 2.70
N GLN A 178 -6.45 15.80 3.39
CA GLN A 178 -7.14 15.30 4.59
C GLN A 178 -8.31 14.36 4.31
N ASN A 179 -8.76 14.27 3.07
CA ASN A 179 -9.83 13.38 2.66
C ASN A 179 -9.34 12.28 1.71
N HIS A 180 -10.09 11.18 1.64
CA HIS A 180 -9.76 10.00 0.83
C HIS A 180 -9.63 10.33 -0.67
N SER A 181 -10.53 11.19 -1.18
CA SER A 181 -10.60 11.53 -2.61
C SER A 181 -9.35 12.31 -3.04
N ASP A 182 -8.98 13.38 -2.32
CA ASP A 182 -7.81 14.20 -2.66
C ASP A 182 -6.52 13.35 -2.59
N PHE A 183 -6.39 12.51 -1.54
CA PHE A 183 -5.25 11.61 -1.40
C PHE A 183 -5.20 10.57 -2.52
N ALA A 184 -6.37 10.04 -2.92
CA ALA A 184 -6.47 9.09 -4.02
C ALA A 184 -6.01 9.71 -5.36
N HIS A 185 -6.41 10.94 -5.65
CA HIS A 185 -5.96 11.66 -6.85
C HIS A 185 -4.44 11.88 -6.86
N VAL A 186 -3.82 12.17 -5.70
CA VAL A 186 -2.36 12.23 -5.58
C VAL A 186 -1.72 10.88 -5.91
N MET A 187 -2.31 9.77 -5.45
CA MET A 187 -1.79 8.43 -5.75
C MET A 187 -1.89 8.09 -7.24
N VAL A 188 -2.96 8.53 -7.91
CA VAL A 188 -3.11 8.37 -9.37
C VAL A 188 -2.00 9.12 -10.11
N ASP A 189 -1.78 10.40 -9.80
CA ASP A 189 -0.74 11.20 -10.44
C ASP A 189 0.67 10.64 -10.16
N LEU A 190 0.94 10.20 -8.92
CA LEU A 190 2.21 9.59 -8.54
C LEU A 190 2.50 8.30 -9.32
N TYR A 191 1.48 7.44 -9.44
CA TYR A 191 1.63 6.20 -10.20
C TYR A 191 1.90 6.48 -11.68
N GLN A 192 1.19 7.41 -12.28
CA GLN A 192 1.36 7.77 -13.68
C GLN A 192 2.74 8.40 -13.95
N LEU A 193 3.29 9.16 -13.00
CA LEU A 193 4.64 9.71 -13.09
C LEU A 193 5.72 8.62 -13.05
N ILE A 194 5.63 7.69 -12.09
CA ILE A 194 6.66 6.64 -11.91
C ILE A 194 6.48 5.51 -12.93
N LYS A 195 5.24 5.09 -13.19
CA LYS A 195 4.81 4.11 -14.18
C LYS A 195 5.68 2.85 -14.21
N PRO A 196 5.61 1.98 -13.19
CA PRO A 196 6.37 0.74 -13.16
C PRO A 196 6.14 -0.10 -14.40
N THR A 197 7.19 -0.77 -14.87
CA THR A 197 7.14 -1.69 -16.02
C THR A 197 6.31 -2.93 -15.71
N LEU A 198 6.35 -3.38 -14.44
CA LEU A 198 5.67 -4.57 -13.96
C LEU A 198 5.23 -4.35 -12.51
N ASN A 199 4.03 -4.82 -12.19
CA ASN A 199 3.47 -4.81 -10.85
C ASN A 199 3.18 -6.22 -10.40
N ILE A 200 3.66 -6.60 -9.20
CA ILE A 200 3.43 -7.89 -8.56
C ILE A 200 2.84 -7.60 -7.17
N ILE A 201 1.80 -8.32 -6.79
CA ILE A 201 1.18 -8.22 -5.47
C ILE A 201 1.31 -9.56 -4.76
N ASP A 202 2.03 -9.55 -3.64
CA ASP A 202 2.17 -10.69 -2.74
C ASP A 202 0.88 -10.84 -1.90
N GLY A 203 0.07 -11.80 -2.23
CA GLY A 203 -1.13 -12.26 -1.53
C GLY A 203 -1.02 -13.70 -1.03
N ILE A 204 0.19 -14.26 -0.88
CA ILE A 204 0.37 -15.62 -0.30
C ILE A 204 -0.13 -15.63 1.13
N THR A 205 0.36 -14.72 1.97
CA THR A 205 -0.35 -14.27 3.17
C THR A 205 -0.79 -12.81 2.94
N ALA A 206 -1.85 -12.38 3.58
CA ALA A 206 -2.40 -11.04 3.42
C ALA A 206 -2.89 -10.50 4.77
N MET A 207 -3.31 -9.25 4.82
CA MET A 207 -3.89 -8.65 6.02
C MET A 207 -5.29 -8.15 5.74
N GLU A 208 -6.24 -8.49 6.61
CA GLU A 208 -7.62 -8.02 6.55
C GLU A 208 -7.99 -7.10 7.73
N GLY A 209 -9.18 -6.52 7.74
CA GLY A 209 -9.69 -5.69 8.84
C GLY A 209 -8.98 -4.35 8.96
N GLN A 210 -8.38 -4.07 10.11
CA GLN A 210 -7.84 -2.75 10.48
C GLN A 210 -6.40 -2.52 9.99
N GLY A 211 -6.10 -2.94 8.74
CA GLY A 211 -4.80 -2.69 8.12
C GLY A 211 -4.42 -1.19 8.03
N PRO A 212 -3.17 -0.88 7.73
CA PRO A 212 -2.15 -1.75 7.13
C PRO A 212 -1.22 -2.45 8.15
N MET A 213 -1.43 -2.27 9.48
CA MET A 213 -0.57 -2.84 10.52
C MET A 213 -1.31 -3.58 11.65
N SER A 214 -2.58 -3.27 11.85
CA SER A 214 -3.37 -3.74 13.00
C SER A 214 -4.52 -4.66 12.59
N GLY A 215 -4.47 -5.20 11.40
CA GLY A 215 -5.42 -6.18 10.90
C GLY A 215 -5.03 -7.62 11.27
N ASP A 216 -5.87 -8.55 10.89
CA ASP A 216 -5.69 -9.98 11.06
C ASP A 216 -5.00 -10.60 9.84
N ILE A 217 -4.27 -11.70 10.04
CA ILE A 217 -3.54 -12.38 9.00
C ILE A 217 -4.44 -13.43 8.36
N VAL A 218 -4.51 -13.42 7.03
CA VAL A 218 -5.21 -14.40 6.21
C VAL A 218 -4.29 -14.97 5.15
N ASN A 219 -4.63 -16.14 4.62
CA ASN A 219 -3.79 -16.88 3.68
C ASN A 219 -4.52 -17.16 2.35
N PRO A 220 -4.67 -16.15 1.48
CA PRO A 220 -5.28 -16.34 0.17
C PRO A 220 -4.46 -17.28 -0.75
N GLN A 221 -3.16 -17.37 -0.51
CA GLN A 221 -2.24 -18.23 -1.26
C GLN A 221 -2.19 -17.89 -2.76
N ILE A 222 -2.29 -16.61 -3.10
CA ILE A 222 -2.21 -16.12 -4.47
C ILE A 222 -1.11 -15.07 -4.66
N LEU A 223 -0.68 -14.94 -5.91
CA LEU A 223 0.12 -13.85 -6.44
C LEU A 223 -0.66 -13.19 -7.57
N ILE A 224 -0.61 -11.86 -7.67
CA ILE A 224 -1.22 -11.10 -8.76
C ILE A 224 -0.14 -10.35 -9.51
N ALA A 225 -0.15 -10.39 -10.84
CA ALA A 225 0.78 -9.62 -11.66
C ALA A 225 0.08 -8.94 -12.84
N SER A 226 0.54 -7.74 -13.20
CA SER A 226 0.08 -6.98 -14.35
C SER A 226 1.10 -5.93 -14.78
N GLU A 227 1.05 -5.55 -16.04
CA GLU A 227 1.75 -4.36 -16.57
C GLU A 227 1.17 -3.07 -15.97
N ASP A 228 -0.12 -3.06 -15.66
CA ASP A 228 -0.83 -1.93 -15.09
C ASP A 228 -1.20 -2.18 -13.63
N GLY A 229 -0.74 -1.30 -12.73
CA GLY A 229 -0.98 -1.42 -11.30
C GLY A 229 -2.42 -1.13 -10.91
N PHE A 230 -3.16 -0.33 -11.67
CA PHE A 230 -4.58 -0.11 -11.41
C PHE A 230 -5.39 -1.36 -11.73
N ALA A 231 -5.07 -2.04 -12.85
CA ALA A 231 -5.69 -3.32 -13.20
C ALA A 231 -5.37 -4.39 -12.14
N ALA A 232 -4.12 -4.44 -11.65
CA ALA A 232 -3.74 -5.35 -10.56
C ALA A 232 -4.52 -5.04 -9.27
N ASP A 233 -4.67 -3.76 -8.90
CA ASP A 233 -5.39 -3.32 -7.70
C ASP A 233 -6.91 -3.56 -7.82
N LEU A 234 -7.49 -3.38 -9.01
CA LEU A 234 -8.88 -3.72 -9.31
C LEU A 234 -9.17 -5.20 -9.06
N VAL A 235 -8.35 -6.07 -9.69
CA VAL A 235 -8.50 -7.53 -9.53
C VAL A 235 -8.22 -7.92 -8.09
N MET A 236 -7.21 -7.36 -7.43
CA MET A 236 -6.93 -7.62 -6.02
C MET A 236 -8.14 -7.27 -5.13
N ALA A 237 -8.73 -6.08 -5.29
CA ALA A 237 -9.86 -5.65 -4.48
C ALA A 237 -11.10 -6.50 -4.73
N ASP A 238 -11.36 -6.89 -5.98
CA ASP A 238 -12.43 -7.84 -6.33
C ASP A 238 -12.23 -9.19 -5.64
N LYS A 239 -11.01 -9.78 -5.77
CA LYS A 239 -10.66 -11.04 -5.10
C LYS A 239 -10.79 -10.98 -3.57
N MET A 240 -10.59 -9.83 -2.96
CA MET A 240 -10.78 -9.61 -1.53
C MET A 240 -12.26 -9.43 -1.11
N GLY A 241 -13.22 -9.46 -2.05
CA GLY A 241 -14.66 -9.24 -1.78
C GLY A 241 -15.05 -7.78 -1.56
N PHE A 242 -14.28 -6.83 -2.13
CA PHE A 242 -14.60 -5.40 -2.09
C PHE A 242 -15.34 -4.97 -3.36
N ASN A 243 -16.12 -3.89 -3.28
CA ASN A 243 -16.54 -3.18 -4.48
C ASN A 243 -15.31 -2.47 -5.08
N ALA A 244 -14.61 -3.15 -6.00
CA ALA A 244 -13.29 -2.75 -6.48
C ALA A 244 -13.30 -1.36 -7.13
N GLU A 245 -14.30 -1.05 -7.96
CA GLU A 245 -14.42 0.25 -8.64
C GLU A 245 -14.73 1.41 -7.67
N ALA A 246 -15.30 1.10 -6.52
CA ALA A 246 -15.58 2.09 -5.47
C ALA A 246 -14.38 2.36 -4.55
N MET A 247 -13.28 1.60 -4.67
CA MET A 247 -12.07 1.89 -3.88
C MET A 247 -11.51 3.27 -4.25
N PRO A 248 -11.09 4.11 -3.26
CA PRO A 248 -10.75 5.51 -3.51
C PRO A 248 -9.76 5.75 -4.65
N ILE A 249 -8.66 4.97 -4.72
CA ILE A 249 -7.65 5.12 -5.77
C ILE A 249 -8.22 4.72 -7.13
N VAL A 250 -8.98 3.63 -7.19
CA VAL A 250 -9.60 3.13 -8.42
C VAL A 250 -10.65 4.11 -8.91
N SER A 251 -11.55 4.55 -8.03
CA SER A 251 -12.60 5.54 -8.35
C SER A 251 -12.00 6.86 -8.86
N ALA A 252 -10.93 7.36 -8.22
CA ALA A 252 -10.21 8.55 -8.68
C ALA A 252 -9.60 8.37 -10.07
N GLY A 253 -9.02 7.21 -10.35
CA GLY A 253 -8.44 6.89 -11.66
C GLY A 253 -9.49 6.77 -12.77
N ILE A 254 -10.63 6.11 -12.49
CA ILE A 254 -11.78 6.04 -13.40
C ILE A 254 -12.30 7.46 -13.69
N GLY A 255 -12.51 8.28 -12.67
CA GLY A 255 -12.97 9.67 -12.81
C GLY A 255 -12.01 10.57 -13.61
N GLN A 256 -10.73 10.18 -13.68
CA GLN A 256 -9.72 10.85 -14.51
C GLN A 256 -9.55 10.24 -15.90
N ASN A 257 -10.30 9.20 -16.27
CA ASN A 257 -10.10 8.38 -17.48
C ASN A 257 -8.67 7.83 -17.61
N ARG A 258 -8.07 7.44 -16.48
CA ARG A 258 -6.69 6.91 -16.40
C ARG A 258 -6.65 5.40 -16.25
N ILE A 259 -7.77 4.77 -15.91
CA ILE A 259 -7.88 3.33 -15.70
C ILE A 259 -9.13 2.77 -16.37
N ILE A 260 -9.07 1.47 -16.66
CA ILE A 260 -10.16 0.69 -17.25
C ILE A 260 -11.11 0.15 -16.16
N ARG A 261 -12.24 -0.39 -16.59
CA ARG A 261 -13.20 -1.08 -15.71
C ARG A 261 -12.79 -2.52 -15.49
N LEU A 262 -13.27 -3.10 -14.40
CA LEU A 262 -13.03 -4.52 -14.08
C LEU A 262 -13.50 -5.45 -15.22
N ALA A 263 -14.63 -5.13 -15.84
CA ALA A 263 -15.19 -5.89 -16.97
C ALA A 263 -14.28 -5.96 -18.21
N ASP A 264 -13.35 -5.01 -18.36
CA ASP A 264 -12.42 -4.94 -19.49
C ASP A 264 -11.09 -5.68 -19.21
N ILE A 265 -10.99 -6.36 -18.07
CA ILE A 265 -9.79 -7.08 -17.64
C ILE A 265 -9.96 -8.58 -17.90
N GLU A 266 -9.03 -9.14 -18.67
CA GLU A 266 -8.87 -10.58 -18.80
C GLU A 266 -8.07 -11.13 -17.62
N ILE A 267 -8.71 -11.90 -16.72
CA ILE A 267 -8.05 -12.53 -15.58
C ILE A 267 -7.61 -13.94 -16.00
N VAL A 268 -6.32 -14.25 -15.86
CA VAL A 268 -5.71 -15.52 -16.27
C VAL A 268 -4.92 -16.16 -15.12
N GLY A 269 -4.59 -17.46 -15.23
CA GLY A 269 -3.71 -18.17 -14.30
C GLY A 269 -4.44 -19.12 -13.37
N SER A 270 -3.66 -19.89 -12.62
CA SER A 270 -4.15 -20.97 -11.74
C SER A 270 -5.03 -20.50 -10.59
N GLY A 271 -4.97 -19.21 -10.23
CA GLY A 271 -5.77 -18.57 -9.18
C GLY A 271 -6.93 -17.70 -9.70
N LYS A 272 -7.21 -17.71 -11.01
CA LYS A 272 -8.23 -16.83 -11.63
C LYS A 272 -9.63 -16.94 -11.04
N ASP A 273 -10.01 -18.13 -10.60
CA ASP A 273 -11.34 -18.42 -10.06
C ASP A 273 -11.43 -18.29 -8.53
N GLU A 274 -10.30 -18.01 -7.85
CA GLU A 274 -10.29 -17.80 -6.40
C GLU A 274 -11.06 -16.52 -6.04
N GLN A 275 -11.84 -16.61 -4.94
CA GLN A 275 -12.58 -15.48 -4.38
C GLN A 275 -12.54 -15.56 -2.86
N PHE A 276 -12.38 -14.42 -2.18
CA PHE A 276 -12.24 -14.36 -0.74
C PHE A 276 -13.17 -13.27 -0.16
N GLU A 277 -13.54 -13.43 1.09
CA GLU A 277 -14.30 -12.44 1.85
C GLU A 277 -13.43 -11.88 2.98
N PHE A 278 -12.69 -10.82 2.69
CA PHE A 278 -11.87 -10.14 3.69
C PHE A 278 -12.73 -9.32 4.64
N ALA A 279 -12.39 -9.36 5.93
CA ALA A 279 -12.93 -8.41 6.91
C ALA A 279 -12.59 -6.98 6.48
N LYS A 280 -13.61 -6.13 6.39
CA LYS A 280 -13.48 -4.76 5.90
C LYS A 280 -13.01 -3.81 7.01
N PRO A 281 -12.20 -2.78 6.70
CA PRO A 281 -11.83 -1.78 7.70
C PRO A 281 -13.06 -0.99 8.19
N HIS A 282 -13.03 -0.51 9.42
CA HIS A 282 -14.13 0.27 10.01
C HIS A 282 -14.60 1.45 9.16
N THR A 283 -13.68 2.01 8.38
CA THR A 283 -13.91 3.19 7.53
C THR A 283 -14.43 2.84 6.14
N TYR A 284 -14.54 1.55 5.79
CA TYR A 284 -14.86 1.11 4.44
C TYR A 284 -16.13 1.74 3.86
N LYS A 285 -17.20 1.80 4.65
CA LYS A 285 -18.48 2.36 4.20
C LYS A 285 -18.43 3.88 4.03
N SER A 286 -17.70 4.58 4.89
CA SER A 286 -17.51 6.03 4.75
C SER A 286 -16.72 6.42 3.48
N MET A 287 -16.08 5.46 2.84
CA MET A 287 -15.34 5.66 1.58
C MET A 287 -16.25 5.56 0.35
N GLN A 288 -17.37 4.82 0.45
CA GLN A 288 -18.24 4.52 -0.68
C GLN A 288 -19.39 5.51 -0.87
N ASP A 289 -19.91 6.14 0.20
CA ASP A 289 -21.28 6.65 0.19
C ASP A 289 -21.46 8.12 0.56
N THR A 290 -20.49 8.99 0.52
CA THR A 290 -20.80 10.32 1.04
C THR A 290 -20.73 11.43 0.02
N TYR A 291 -21.87 11.65 -0.65
CA TYR A 291 -22.23 12.99 -1.13
C TYR A 291 -22.77 13.83 0.05
N ILE A 292 -22.02 13.89 1.16
CA ILE A 292 -22.34 14.83 2.24
C ILE A 292 -21.63 16.15 1.93
N PRO A 293 -22.37 17.26 1.79
CA PRO A 293 -21.78 18.55 1.56
C PRO A 293 -20.67 18.86 2.59
N ARG A 294 -19.56 19.40 2.13
CA ARG A 294 -18.34 19.63 2.96
C ARG A 294 -18.60 20.43 4.24
N PHE A 295 -19.59 21.32 4.26
CA PHE A 295 -19.95 22.11 5.44
C PHE A 295 -20.65 21.26 6.51
N ILE A 296 -21.49 20.27 6.12
CA ILE A 296 -22.13 19.33 7.04
C ILE A 296 -21.09 18.37 7.62
N LEU A 297 -20.14 17.90 6.81
CA LEU A 297 -19.01 17.11 7.28
C LEU A 297 -18.18 17.85 8.32
N LYS A 298 -17.90 19.15 8.13
CA LYS A 298 -17.14 19.96 9.10
C LYS A 298 -17.87 20.11 10.44
N LEU A 299 -19.17 20.33 10.43
CA LEU A 299 -19.99 20.44 11.65
C LEU A 299 -20.19 19.09 12.35
N GLY A 300 -20.31 17.99 11.58
CA GLY A 300 -20.56 16.64 12.08
C GLY A 300 -19.32 15.74 12.17
N GLN A 301 -18.13 16.19 11.77
CA GLN A 301 -16.92 15.37 11.62
C GLN A 301 -16.59 14.53 12.87
N ASN A 302 -16.81 15.07 14.06
CA ASN A 302 -16.59 14.39 15.33
C ASN A 302 -17.58 13.24 15.61
N GLN A 303 -18.73 13.23 14.95
CA GLN A 303 -19.81 12.28 15.18
C GLN A 303 -20.03 11.32 13.99
N LEU A 304 -19.69 11.76 12.78
CA LEU A 304 -19.90 11.03 11.52
C LEU A 304 -18.68 10.24 11.05
N THR A 305 -17.48 10.49 11.62
CA THR A 305 -16.26 9.76 11.27
C THR A 305 -15.71 9.00 12.47
N ALA A 306 -15.08 7.85 12.21
CA ALA A 306 -14.37 7.12 13.25
C ALA A 306 -13.23 7.96 13.84
N LYS A 307 -13.00 7.89 15.13
CA LYS A 307 -11.90 8.58 15.82
C LYS A 307 -10.83 7.60 16.29
N PRO A 308 -9.53 7.94 16.19
CA PRO A 308 -8.49 7.13 16.82
C PRO A 308 -8.59 7.24 18.34
N VAL A 309 -8.53 6.11 19.04
CA VAL A 309 -8.59 6.03 20.51
C VAL A 309 -7.37 5.23 20.98
N ILE A 310 -6.75 5.69 22.06
CA ILE A 310 -5.58 5.03 22.64
C ILE A 310 -6.04 4.01 23.69
N LYS A 311 -5.65 2.74 23.53
CA LYS A 311 -5.90 1.66 24.49
C LYS A 311 -4.99 1.75 25.70
N LYS A 312 -5.38 1.11 26.79
CA LYS A 312 -4.55 0.97 28.01
C LYS A 312 -3.20 0.27 27.75
N SER A 313 -3.10 -0.54 26.71
CA SER A 313 -1.87 -1.20 26.26
C SER A 313 -0.81 -0.25 25.67
N CYS A 314 -1.08 1.04 25.60
CA CYS A 314 -0.11 2.03 25.13
C CYS A 314 1.09 2.11 26.09
N VAL A 315 2.29 1.96 25.52
CA VAL A 315 3.57 2.02 26.27
C VAL A 315 4.24 3.41 26.23
N GLY A 316 3.59 4.41 25.61
CA GLY A 316 4.10 5.78 25.54
C GLY A 316 5.38 5.96 24.72
N CYS A 317 5.63 5.11 23.73
CA CYS A 317 6.86 5.14 22.92
C CYS A 317 7.07 6.41 22.07
N GLY A 318 6.06 7.30 21.96
CA GLY A 318 6.16 8.60 21.30
C GLY A 318 5.97 8.60 19.79
N ARG A 319 6.06 7.47 19.08
CA ARG A 319 5.99 7.43 17.60
C ARG A 319 4.78 8.16 17.01
N CYS A 320 3.60 7.92 17.56
CA CYS A 320 2.37 8.58 17.08
C CYS A 320 2.37 10.08 17.33
N SER A 321 3.01 10.56 18.39
CA SER A 321 3.15 11.98 18.70
C SER A 321 4.16 12.68 17.77
N GLU A 322 5.32 12.06 17.59
CA GLU A 322 6.41 12.58 16.74
C GLU A 322 5.96 12.81 15.30
N HIS A 323 5.19 11.83 14.76
CA HIS A 323 4.76 11.83 13.38
C HIS A 323 3.29 12.25 13.16
N CYS A 324 2.67 12.82 14.17
CA CYS A 324 1.33 13.39 14.00
C CYS A 324 1.40 14.66 13.15
N PRO A 325 0.81 14.69 11.91
CA PRO A 325 0.93 15.86 11.03
C PRO A 325 0.42 17.15 11.69
N PRO A 326 -0.76 17.21 12.35
CA PRO A 326 -1.26 18.40 13.02
C PRO A 326 -0.71 18.56 14.46
N LYS A 327 0.24 17.72 14.91
CA LYS A 327 0.75 17.71 16.29
C LYS A 327 -0.35 17.59 17.36
N ALA A 328 -1.35 16.79 17.08
CA ALA A 328 -2.52 16.56 17.93
C ALA A 328 -2.29 15.51 19.03
N ILE A 329 -1.10 14.93 19.18
CA ILE A 329 -0.83 13.86 20.14
C ILE A 329 0.32 14.27 21.06
N THR A 330 0.11 14.12 22.36
CA THR A 330 1.11 14.33 23.42
C THR A 330 1.30 13.07 24.24
N ILE A 331 2.48 12.86 24.80
CA ILE A 331 2.75 11.75 25.73
C ILE A 331 2.71 12.30 27.17
N ILE A 332 1.80 11.76 27.98
CA ILE A 332 1.64 12.14 29.39
C ILE A 332 1.65 10.85 30.21
N ASN A 333 2.52 10.76 31.21
CA ASN A 333 2.66 9.60 32.09
C ASN A 333 2.81 8.26 31.31
N LYS A 334 3.71 8.23 30.33
CA LYS A 334 3.95 7.08 29.42
C LYS A 334 2.69 6.62 28.67
N HIS A 335 1.75 7.51 28.39
CA HIS A 335 0.54 7.22 27.65
C HIS A 335 0.25 8.34 26.65
N ALA A 336 -0.14 7.97 25.42
CA ALA A 336 -0.50 8.94 24.39
C ALA A 336 -1.88 9.53 24.67
N LYS A 337 -2.02 10.86 24.53
CA LYS A 337 -3.32 11.56 24.57
C LYS A 337 -3.54 12.31 23.26
N ILE A 338 -4.75 12.25 22.73
CA ILE A 338 -5.14 12.88 21.46
C ILE A 338 -6.00 14.11 21.74
N ASP A 339 -5.56 15.24 21.21
CA ASP A 339 -6.36 16.47 21.12
C ASP A 339 -7.28 16.37 19.88
N TYR A 340 -8.55 16.08 20.11
CA TYR A 340 -9.51 15.90 19.02
C TYR A 340 -9.92 17.20 18.33
N GLN A 341 -9.60 18.37 18.86
CA GLN A 341 -9.82 19.66 18.20
C GLN A 341 -8.79 19.85 17.07
N LYS A 342 -7.56 19.35 17.26
CA LYS A 342 -6.49 19.38 16.27
C LYS A 342 -6.48 18.15 15.34
N CYS A 343 -7.10 17.04 15.73
CA CYS A 343 -7.01 15.78 15.03
C CYS A 343 -7.76 15.81 13.69
N ILE A 344 -7.05 15.62 12.58
CA ILE A 344 -7.58 15.61 11.19
C ILE A 344 -8.06 14.23 10.73
N ARG A 345 -8.09 13.19 11.59
CA ARG A 345 -8.54 11.83 11.25
C ARG A 345 -7.78 11.16 10.10
N CYS A 346 -6.50 11.46 9.92
CA CYS A 346 -5.63 10.83 8.91
C CYS A 346 -5.23 9.39 9.27
N TYR A 347 -5.47 8.96 10.49
CA TYR A 347 -5.17 7.63 11.04
C TYR A 347 -3.68 7.22 11.03
N CYS A 348 -2.75 8.11 10.69
CA CYS A 348 -1.30 7.83 10.74
C CYS A 348 -0.87 7.26 12.09
N CYS A 349 -1.46 7.70 13.20
CA CYS A 349 -1.15 7.17 14.54
C CYS A 349 -1.51 5.68 14.69
N GLN A 350 -2.57 5.22 14.04
CA GLN A 350 -2.97 3.81 14.00
C GLN A 350 -2.03 3.02 13.09
N GLU A 351 -1.69 3.56 11.91
CA GLU A 351 -0.78 2.92 10.96
C GLU A 351 0.65 2.76 11.51
N LEU A 352 1.05 3.58 12.49
CA LEU A 352 2.41 3.62 13.02
C LEU A 352 2.58 2.89 14.35
N CYS A 353 1.47 2.43 14.95
CA CYS A 353 1.50 1.83 16.27
C CYS A 353 1.90 0.37 16.25
N SER A 354 3.20 0.07 16.45
CA SER A 354 3.71 -1.32 16.55
C SER A 354 3.10 -2.14 17.70
N TYR A 355 2.49 -1.46 18.68
CA TYR A 355 1.84 -2.09 19.83
C TYR A 355 0.33 -2.28 19.62
N GLN A 356 -0.20 -1.93 18.43
CA GLN A 356 -1.63 -1.98 18.13
C GLN A 356 -2.52 -1.32 19.21
N ALA A 357 -1.96 -0.31 19.87
CA ALA A 357 -2.61 0.41 20.96
C ALA A 357 -3.51 1.56 20.48
N VAL A 358 -3.58 1.82 19.19
CA VAL A 358 -4.48 2.81 18.58
C VAL A 358 -5.55 2.09 17.79
N ILE A 359 -6.81 2.23 18.23
CA ILE A 359 -7.98 1.67 17.55
C ILE A 359 -8.87 2.77 17.01
N LEU A 360 -9.71 2.44 16.04
CA LEU A 360 -10.73 3.33 15.53
C LEU A 360 -12.06 3.07 16.25
N GLN A 361 -12.72 4.13 16.71
CA GLN A 361 -14.00 4.08 17.37
C GLN A 361 -14.99 4.99 16.64
N ASP A 362 -16.14 4.44 16.27
CA ASP A 362 -17.22 5.22 15.64
C ASP A 362 -17.75 6.32 16.57
N GLY A 363 -18.08 7.47 16.01
CA GLY A 363 -18.84 8.50 16.71
C GLY A 363 -20.27 8.02 17.03
N ILE A 364 -20.94 8.69 17.96
CA ILE A 364 -22.27 8.28 18.43
C ILE A 364 -23.29 8.27 17.28
N ILE A 365 -23.30 9.33 16.47
CA ILE A 365 -24.22 9.44 15.33
C ILE A 365 -23.92 8.34 14.29
N LEU A 366 -22.65 8.08 14.00
CA LEU A 366 -22.26 7.03 13.07
C LEU A 366 -22.70 5.64 13.58
N LYS A 367 -22.59 5.38 14.89
CA LYS A 367 -23.11 4.14 15.48
C LYS A 367 -24.64 4.02 15.32
N LEU A 368 -25.38 5.08 15.59
CA LEU A 368 -26.84 5.10 15.42
C LEU A 368 -27.25 4.86 13.96
N LEU A 369 -26.60 5.54 13.00
CA LEU A 369 -26.87 5.36 11.58
C LEU A 369 -26.57 3.92 11.10
N LYS A 370 -25.53 3.28 11.65
CA LYS A 370 -25.25 1.86 11.44
C LYS A 370 -26.33 0.95 12.04
N CYS A 371 -26.82 1.26 13.23
CA CYS A 371 -27.87 0.47 13.90
C CYS A 371 -29.22 0.51 13.17
N ILE A 372 -29.60 1.66 12.58
CA ILE A 372 -30.88 1.82 11.85
C ILE A 372 -30.77 1.45 10.37
N GLY A 373 -29.61 0.92 9.93
CA GLY A 373 -29.41 0.40 8.57
C GLY A 373 -29.25 1.45 7.47
N ILE A 374 -29.24 2.75 7.81
CA ILE A 374 -28.95 3.85 6.86
C ILE A 374 -27.48 3.82 6.46
N TYR A 375 -26.63 3.24 7.31
CA TYR A 375 -25.21 2.96 7.09
C TYR A 375 -24.99 1.45 7.25
N LYS A 376 -25.54 0.65 6.36
CA LYS A 376 -25.33 -0.81 6.34
C LYS A 376 -24.04 -1.17 5.67
#